data_8b927f45f233d4531c02485d0fcb6acb
#
_entry.id   8b927f45f233d4531c02485d0fcb6acb
#
_cell.length_a   1.000
_cell.length_b   1.000
_cell.length_c   1.000
_cell.angle_alpha   90.00
_cell.angle_beta   90.00
_cell.angle_gamma   90.00
#
_symmetry.space_group_name_H-M   'P 1'
#
loop_
_entity.id
_entity.type
_entity.pdbx_description
1 polymer ?
#
loop_
_entity_poly.entity_id
_entity_poly.type
_entity_poly.pdbx_seq_one_letter_code
_entity_poly.pdbx_strand_id
1 'polypeptide(L)'
;MLRIFRNAILDKRITRKTFSFSAIAAKRYVIKDHYEFDQKVINSDNPVIVNFHAEWCDPCKILTPKMTELLEPSDEIDLAIVDVDDNAELVQTFEVKAVPAILAFRNGVVVDKFIGLVDANMIENLIGKLTKKKAT
;
A
#
# COMPACT_ATOMS: atom_id res chain seq x y z
N MET A 1 4.98 -44.09 3.22
CA MET A 1 4.89 -43.52 2.90
C MET A 1 4.69 -42.84 2.91
N LEU A 2 4.83 -42.59 3.27
CA LEU A 2 4.62 -41.67 3.13
C LEU A 2 4.62 -41.00 3.27
N ARG A 3 4.86 -40.89 3.38
CA ARG A 3 4.81 -40.01 3.28
C ARG A 3 4.80 -39.28 3.28
N ILE A 4 5.04 -39.23 3.59
CA ILE A 4 4.95 -38.21 3.41
C ILE A 4 4.82 -37.79 3.67
N PHE A 5 4.85 -37.82 3.97
CA PHE A 5 4.67 -36.91 3.98
C PHE A 5 4.66 -36.58 4.28
N ARG A 6 5.20 -36.63 4.68
CA ARG A 6 5.20 -35.97 4.70
C ARG A 6 5.16 -35.38 4.64
N ASN A 7 5.59 -35.50 5.19
CA ASN A 7 5.53 -34.64 4.97
C ASN A 7 5.29 -34.17 4.99
N ALA A 8 5.78 -34.56 5.37
CA ALA A 8 5.56 -33.82 5.09
C ALA A 8 5.44 -33.33 5.30
N ILE A 9 5.78 -33.45 5.80
CA ILE A 9 5.59 -32.73 5.71
C ILE A 9 5.55 -32.24 5.91
N LEU A 10 6.04 -32.29 6.40
CA LEU A 10 5.91 -31.53 6.21
C LEU A 10 5.65 -31.12 6.18
N ASP A 11 6.07 -31.32 6.73
CA ASP A 11 5.69 -30.56 6.37
C ASP A 11 5.22 -30.14 6.63
N LYS A 12 5.49 -30.25 7.15
CA LYS A 12 5.06 -29.52 6.99
C LYS A 12 4.77 -28.92 7.34
N ARG A 13 5.23 -29.17 7.95
CA ARG A 13 5.01 -28.33 7.95
C ARG A 13 4.87 -27.66 7.89
N ILE A 14 5.34 -27.69 8.28
CA ILE A 14 5.22 -26.70 7.89
C ILE A 14 4.71 -26.34 7.70
N THR A 15 4.82 -26.30 8.06
CA THR A 15 4.26 -25.48 7.53
C THR A 15 3.43 -25.12 7.65
N ARG A 16 3.24 -25.14 7.90
CA ARG A 16 2.56 -24.48 7.82
C ARG A 16 1.93 -23.90 8.32
N LYS A 17 1.99 -23.62 8.67
CA LYS A 17 1.54 -22.74 8.89
C LYS A 17 1.63 -22.00 8.87
N THR A 18 2.25 -21.82 8.79
CA THR A 18 2.43 -20.99 8.50
C THR A 18 2.17 -20.50 7.87
N PHE A 19 2.50 -20.39 7.56
CA PHE A 19 2.25 -19.77 6.64
C PHE A 19 1.19 -18.70 6.53
N SER A 20 0.65 -18.51 7.04
CA SER A 20 -0.42 -17.56 6.96
C SER A 20 -0.07 -16.19 7.51
N PHE A 21 0.83 -16.10 8.42
CA PHE A 21 1.22 -14.77 8.91
C PHE A 21 1.98 -13.97 7.85
N SER A 22 2.60 -14.60 6.91
CA SER A 22 3.22 -13.84 5.84
C SER A 22 2.15 -13.19 4.96
N ALA A 23 0.94 -13.73 4.95
CA ALA A 23 -0.15 -13.15 4.18
C ALA A 23 -0.70 -11.87 4.79
N ILE A 24 -0.46 -11.62 6.09
CA ILE A 24 -0.95 -10.41 6.74
C ILE A 24 0.08 -9.29 6.77
N ALA A 25 1.29 -9.55 6.27
CA ALA A 25 2.30 -8.50 6.19
C ALA A 25 1.84 -7.42 5.21
N ALA A 26 2.07 -6.16 5.58
CA ALA A 26 1.75 -5.04 4.71
C ALA A 26 2.58 -5.13 3.43
N LYS A 27 1.98 -4.74 2.32
CA LYS A 27 2.62 -4.85 1.04
C LYS A 27 3.00 -3.48 0.49
N ARG A 28 4.07 -3.47 -0.27
CA ARG A 28 4.59 -2.27 -0.92
C ARG A 28 4.66 -2.54 -2.41
N TYR A 29 4.06 -1.65 -3.19
CA TYR A 29 3.99 -1.82 -4.63
C TYR A 29 4.50 -0.58 -5.34
N VAL A 30 5.26 -0.78 -6.42
CA VAL A 30 5.51 0.28 -7.39
C VAL A 30 4.61 -0.03 -8.57
N ILE A 31 3.63 0.81 -8.81
CA ILE A 31 2.59 0.56 -9.80
C ILE A 31 3.13 0.86 -11.19
N LYS A 32 3.02 -0.10 -12.09
CA LYS A 32 3.53 0.05 -13.45
C LYS A 32 2.50 0.63 -14.40
N ASP A 33 1.23 0.28 -14.24
CA ASP A 33 0.18 0.72 -15.13
C ASP A 33 -1.16 0.66 -14.43
N HIS A 34 -2.21 1.05 -15.12
CA HIS A 34 -3.53 1.11 -14.50
C HIS A 34 -4.11 -0.27 -14.25
N TYR A 35 -3.69 -1.30 -14.98
CA TYR A 35 -4.15 -2.65 -14.70
C TYR A 35 -3.63 -3.14 -13.35
N GLU A 36 -2.37 -2.87 -13.09
CA GLU A 36 -1.78 -3.23 -11.81
C GLU A 36 -2.42 -2.42 -10.68
N PHE A 37 -2.71 -1.15 -10.95
CA PHE A 37 -3.39 -0.30 -9.98
C PHE A 37 -4.76 -0.90 -9.62
N ASP A 38 -5.52 -1.32 -10.62
CA ASP A 38 -6.83 -1.92 -10.37
C ASP A 38 -6.70 -3.16 -9.48
N GLN A 39 -5.72 -4.00 -9.78
CA GLN A 39 -5.56 -5.23 -9.03
C GLN A 39 -5.12 -5.00 -7.59
N LYS A 40 -4.20 -4.07 -7.38
CA LYS A 40 -3.53 -3.92 -6.10
C LYS A 40 -4.11 -2.82 -5.23
N VAL A 41 -4.84 -1.90 -5.80
CA VAL A 41 -5.43 -0.80 -5.04
C VAL A 41 -6.96 -0.91 -5.04
N ILE A 42 -7.57 -0.91 -6.20
CA ILE A 42 -9.03 -0.89 -6.30
C ILE A 42 -9.64 -2.17 -5.74
N ASN A 43 -9.06 -3.31 -6.07
CA ASN A 43 -9.59 -4.61 -5.66
C ASN A 43 -8.94 -5.13 -4.39
N SER A 44 -8.21 -4.29 -3.67
CA SER A 44 -7.54 -4.72 -2.45
C SER A 44 -8.53 -4.91 -1.31
N ASP A 45 -8.31 -5.95 -0.52
CA ASP A 45 -9.07 -6.16 0.71
C ASP A 45 -8.57 -5.26 1.85
N ASN A 46 -7.36 -4.76 1.73
CA ASN A 46 -6.77 -3.88 2.72
C ASN A 46 -6.93 -2.44 2.31
N PRO A 47 -6.95 -1.51 3.28
CA PRO A 47 -6.80 -0.10 2.92
C PRO A 47 -5.45 0.11 2.25
N VAL A 48 -5.40 1.04 1.29
CA VAL A 48 -4.18 1.32 0.54
C VAL A 48 -3.92 2.81 0.57
N ILE A 49 -2.70 3.19 0.89
CA ILE A 49 -2.27 4.57 0.73
C ILE A 49 -1.48 4.63 -0.57
N VAL A 50 -1.90 5.53 -1.47
CA VAL A 50 -1.27 5.70 -2.77
C VAL A 50 -0.47 6.99 -2.74
N ASN A 51 0.82 6.89 -3.03
CA ASN A 51 1.72 8.03 -3.06
C ASN A 51 2.07 8.33 -4.52
N PHE A 52 1.53 9.43 -5.03
CA PHE A 52 1.88 9.92 -6.37
C PHE A 52 3.12 10.78 -6.25
N HIS A 53 4.15 10.44 -7.00
CA HIS A 53 5.43 11.14 -6.91
C HIS A 53 6.08 11.24 -8.29
N ALA A 54 7.21 11.94 -8.34
CA ALA A 54 8.03 12.02 -9.54
C ALA A 54 9.49 12.07 -9.14
N GLU A 55 10.36 11.64 -10.04
CA GLU A 55 11.80 11.63 -9.75
C GLU A 55 12.37 13.03 -9.63
N TRP A 56 11.83 13.98 -10.38
CA TRP A 56 12.30 15.36 -10.34
C TRP A 56 11.77 16.14 -9.14
N CYS A 57 10.93 15.53 -8.33
CA CYS A 57 10.25 16.20 -7.22
C CYS A 57 11.04 16.03 -5.94
N ASP A 58 11.69 17.10 -5.48
CA ASP A 58 12.50 17.05 -4.26
C ASP A 58 11.68 16.75 -3.00
N PRO A 59 10.51 17.38 -2.78
CA PRO A 59 9.69 17.00 -1.62
C PRO A 59 9.27 15.53 -1.63
N CYS A 60 9.08 14.95 -2.81
CA CYS A 60 8.75 13.53 -2.91
C CYS A 60 9.85 12.65 -2.35
N LYS A 61 11.11 13.05 -2.56
CA LYS A 61 12.24 12.28 -2.09
C LYS A 61 12.35 12.26 -0.58
N ILE A 62 11.75 13.24 0.07
CA ILE A 62 11.68 13.29 1.53
C ILE A 62 10.48 12.48 2.03
N LEU A 63 9.34 12.62 1.36
CA LEU A 63 8.10 12.02 1.84
C LEU A 63 8.06 10.51 1.65
N THR A 64 8.52 10.01 0.51
CA THR A 64 8.40 8.58 0.21
C THR A 64 9.08 7.70 1.26
N PRO A 65 10.36 7.94 1.61
CA PRO A 65 10.96 7.12 2.67
C PRO A 65 10.28 7.31 4.03
N LYS A 66 9.80 8.52 4.31
CA LYS A 66 9.10 8.77 5.56
C LYS A 66 7.81 7.96 5.64
N MET A 67 7.06 7.89 4.56
CA MET A 67 5.84 7.10 4.53
C MET A 67 6.13 5.61 4.70
N THR A 68 7.16 5.14 4.03
CA THR A 68 7.55 3.74 4.16
C THR A 68 7.88 3.43 5.61
N GLU A 69 8.63 4.32 6.25
CA GLU A 69 9.01 4.14 7.65
C GLU A 69 7.79 4.12 8.57
N LEU A 70 6.88 5.06 8.39
CA LEU A 70 5.72 5.18 9.26
C LEU A 70 4.71 4.05 9.04
N LEU A 71 4.68 3.49 7.84
CA LEU A 71 3.77 2.39 7.54
C LEU A 71 4.34 1.02 7.90
N GLU A 72 5.62 0.95 8.15
CA GLU A 72 6.26 -0.33 8.41
C GLU A 72 5.66 -1.08 9.59
N PRO A 73 5.34 -0.44 10.72
CA PRO A 73 4.74 -1.16 11.84
C PRO A 73 3.33 -1.67 11.56
N SER A 74 2.64 -1.11 10.57
CA SER A 74 1.28 -1.53 10.27
C SER A 74 1.30 -2.71 9.32
N ASP A 75 0.58 -3.76 9.65
CA ASP A 75 0.42 -4.91 8.78
C ASP A 75 -0.94 -4.93 8.11
N GLU A 76 -1.69 -3.83 8.21
CA GLU A 76 -3.04 -3.77 7.66
C GLU A 76 -3.19 -2.80 6.50
N ILE A 77 -2.18 -1.98 6.23
CA ILE A 77 -2.27 -0.94 5.21
C ILE A 77 -1.18 -1.16 4.18
N ASP A 78 -1.58 -1.27 2.93
CA ASP A 78 -0.64 -1.39 1.83
C ASP A 78 -0.22 -0.01 1.35
N LEU A 79 0.96 0.07 0.78
CA LEU A 79 1.48 1.30 0.19
C LEU A 79 1.72 1.06 -1.29
N ALA A 80 1.12 1.90 -2.12
CA ALA A 80 1.33 1.87 -3.57
C ALA A 80 2.00 3.16 -3.99
N ILE A 81 3.05 3.06 -4.78
CA ILE A 81 3.80 4.21 -5.27
C ILE A 81 3.54 4.34 -6.76
N VAL A 82 3.09 5.51 -7.18
CA VAL A 82 2.76 5.79 -8.58
C VAL A 82 3.63 6.93 -9.07
N ASP A 83 4.43 6.66 -10.10
CA ASP A 83 5.21 7.70 -10.76
C ASP A 83 4.30 8.40 -11.77
N VAL A 84 4.13 9.71 -11.60
CA VAL A 84 3.19 10.46 -12.44
C VAL A 84 3.64 10.54 -13.89
N ASP A 85 4.94 10.45 -14.13
CA ASP A 85 5.44 10.53 -15.50
C ASP A 85 5.18 9.25 -16.29
N ASP A 86 5.03 8.13 -15.58
CA ASP A 86 4.77 6.84 -16.20
C ASP A 86 3.31 6.44 -16.19
N ASN A 87 2.46 7.20 -15.52
CA ASN A 87 1.07 6.82 -15.29
C ASN A 87 0.12 7.97 -15.55
N ALA A 88 0.20 8.53 -16.76
CA ALA A 88 -0.61 9.68 -17.12
C ALA A 88 -2.11 9.41 -16.98
N GLU A 89 -2.52 8.19 -17.24
CA GLU A 89 -3.92 7.82 -17.16
C GLU A 89 -4.43 7.89 -15.73
N LEU A 90 -3.63 7.41 -14.77
CA LEU A 90 -3.99 7.49 -13.36
C LEU A 90 -3.99 8.93 -12.86
N VAL A 91 -3.02 9.71 -13.31
CA VAL A 91 -2.94 11.14 -12.99
C VAL A 91 -4.22 11.84 -13.40
N GLN A 92 -4.70 11.54 -14.60
CA GLN A 92 -5.91 12.16 -15.13
C GLN A 92 -7.14 11.68 -14.37
N THR A 93 -7.23 10.38 -14.13
CA THR A 93 -8.39 9.79 -13.47
C THR A 93 -8.60 10.37 -12.07
N PHE A 94 -7.53 10.53 -11.32
CA PHE A 94 -7.63 11.02 -9.95
C PHE A 94 -7.29 12.50 -9.81
N GLU A 95 -7.14 13.18 -10.94
CA GLU A 95 -6.93 14.62 -10.99
C GLU A 95 -5.77 15.07 -10.13
N VAL A 96 -4.64 14.38 -10.28
CA VAL A 96 -3.42 14.71 -9.56
C VAL A 96 -2.74 15.86 -10.27
N LYS A 97 -2.76 17.05 -9.66
CA LYS A 97 -2.23 18.25 -10.29
C LYS A 97 -0.93 18.73 -9.70
N ALA A 98 -0.49 18.12 -8.63
CA ALA A 98 0.77 18.47 -7.99
C ALA A 98 1.29 17.26 -7.26
N VAL A 99 2.59 17.18 -7.08
CA VAL A 99 3.23 16.11 -6.31
C VAL A 99 4.06 16.70 -5.20
N PRO A 100 4.19 15.97 -4.07
CA PRO A 100 3.58 14.68 -3.80
C PRO A 100 2.09 14.79 -3.55
N ALA A 101 1.36 13.74 -3.88
CA ALA A 101 -0.07 13.65 -3.59
C ALA A 101 -0.34 12.28 -2.97
N ILE A 102 -1.08 12.30 -1.87
CA ILE A 102 -1.38 11.11 -1.10
C ILE A 102 -2.88 10.86 -1.16
N LEU A 103 -3.27 9.70 -1.65
CA LEU A 103 -4.67 9.30 -1.69
C LEU A 103 -4.84 8.05 -0.85
N ALA A 104 -5.82 8.06 0.03
CA ALA A 104 -6.15 6.89 0.84
C ALA A 104 -7.36 6.19 0.25
N PHE A 105 -7.24 4.90 0.03
CA PHE A 105 -8.30 4.08 -0.56
C PHE A 105 -8.80 3.06 0.45
N ARG A 106 -10.10 2.83 0.42
CA ARG A 106 -10.75 1.75 1.16
C ARG A 106 -11.86 1.20 0.29
N ASN A 107 -11.81 -0.11 0.04
CA ASN A 107 -12.80 -0.78 -0.81
C ASN A 107 -12.92 -0.14 -2.19
N GLY A 108 -11.80 0.28 -2.75
CA GLY A 108 -11.74 0.85 -4.08
C GLY A 108 -12.16 2.30 -4.19
N VAL A 109 -12.39 2.98 -3.07
CA VAL A 109 -12.89 4.35 -3.05
C VAL A 109 -11.91 5.25 -2.32
N VAL A 110 -11.68 6.45 -2.85
CA VAL A 110 -10.84 7.43 -2.18
C VAL A 110 -11.57 7.96 -0.95
N VAL A 111 -10.97 7.77 0.22
CA VAL A 111 -11.57 8.24 1.47
C VAL A 111 -10.84 9.44 2.04
N ASP A 112 -9.64 9.75 1.54
CA ASP A 112 -8.92 10.94 1.99
C ASP A 112 -7.89 11.31 0.92
N LYS A 113 -7.48 12.60 0.91
CA LYS A 113 -6.56 13.11 -0.09
C LYS A 113 -5.76 14.25 0.49
N PHE A 114 -4.44 14.22 0.32
CA PHE A 114 -3.53 15.28 0.74
C PHE A 114 -2.63 15.66 -0.42
N ILE A 115 -2.45 16.96 -0.62
CA ILE A 115 -1.59 17.49 -1.68
C ILE A 115 -0.41 18.20 -1.03
N GLY A 116 0.78 17.91 -1.51
CA GLY A 116 2.00 18.54 -1.00
C GLY A 116 2.63 17.74 0.11
N LEU A 117 3.65 18.32 0.71
CA LEU A 117 4.40 17.66 1.76
C LEU A 117 3.58 17.64 3.05
N VAL A 118 3.31 16.43 3.55
CA VAL A 118 2.57 16.23 4.79
C VAL A 118 3.55 15.83 5.89
N ASP A 119 3.21 16.18 7.12
CA ASP A 119 4.08 15.84 8.24
C ASP A 119 3.73 14.47 8.80
N ALA A 120 4.57 14.00 9.72
CA ALA A 120 4.40 12.67 10.30
C ALA A 120 3.08 12.53 11.05
N ASN A 121 2.64 13.59 11.71
CA ASN A 121 1.39 13.54 12.46
C ASN A 121 0.20 13.32 11.55
N MET A 122 0.20 13.94 10.38
CA MET A 122 -0.89 13.75 9.43
C MET A 122 -0.93 12.33 8.91
N ILE A 123 0.24 11.76 8.64
CA ILE A 123 0.31 10.37 8.18
C ILE A 123 -0.14 9.42 9.27
N GLU A 124 0.31 9.65 10.50
CA GLU A 124 -0.09 8.79 11.62
C GLU A 124 -1.59 8.87 11.88
N ASN A 125 -2.16 10.05 11.76
CA ASN A 125 -3.61 10.21 11.91
C ASN A 125 -4.35 9.46 10.82
N LEU A 126 -3.83 9.50 9.61
CA LEU A 126 -4.43 8.78 8.50
C LEU A 126 -4.37 7.27 8.73
N ILE A 127 -3.23 6.78 9.20
CA ILE A 127 -3.07 5.36 9.52
C ILE A 127 -4.09 4.95 10.58
N GLY A 128 -4.23 5.76 11.63
CA GLY A 128 -5.19 5.48 12.68
C GLY A 128 -6.62 5.45 12.16
N LYS A 129 -6.94 6.36 11.25
CA LYS A 129 -8.26 6.42 10.67
C LYS A 129 -8.56 5.17 9.85
N LEU A 130 -7.60 4.71 9.08
CA LEU A 130 -7.79 3.55 8.23
C LEU A 130 -7.89 2.26 9.02
N THR A 131 -7.11 2.12 10.09
CA THR A 131 -7.14 0.91 10.90
C THR A 131 -8.37 0.87 11.80
N LYS A 132 -8.79 2.01 12.34
CA LYS A 132 -9.94 2.07 13.22
C LYS A 132 -11.23 1.66 12.54
N LYS A 133 -11.42 2.08 11.30
CA LYS A 133 -12.66 1.79 10.61
C LYS A 133 -12.87 0.30 10.41
N LYS A 134 -11.81 -0.43 10.41
CA LYS A 134 -11.90 -1.86 10.25
C LYS A 134 -12.57 -2.52 11.45
N ALA A 135 -12.45 -1.92 12.61
CA ALA A 135 -13.02 -2.50 13.83
C ALA A 135 -14.53 -2.36 13.90
N THR A 136 -15.10 -1.47 13.09
CA THR A 136 -16.54 -1.29 13.08
C THR A 136 -17.17 -1.98 11.89
#